data_6dd56b057d701816d94fbeb6310e60d3
#
_entry.id   6dd56b057d701816d94fbeb6310e60d3
#
_cell.length_a   1.000
_cell.length_b   1.000
_cell.length_c   1.000
_cell.angle_alpha   90.00
_cell.angle_beta   90.00
_cell.angle_gamma   90.00
#
_symmetry.space_group_name_H-M   'P 1'
#
loop_
_entity.id
_entity.type
_entity.pdbx_description
1 polymer ?
#
loop_
_entity_poly.entity_id
_entity_poly.type
_entity_poly.pdbx_seq_one_letter_code
_entity_poly.pdbx_strand_id
1 'polypeptide(L)' 'MIMAGLAVNVDHIATLRQVRGGATAYPDPVHAAVLAELGGADGIVVHLREDRRHIQDRDLYLLKKTVLSKLIL' A
#
# COMPACT_ATOMS: atom_id res chain seq x y z
N MET A 1 -10.79 18.77 -19.99
CA MET A 1 -10.04 18.68 -18.72
C MET A 1 -9.12 17.48 -18.72
N ILE A 2 -7.93 17.68 -18.25
CA ILE A 2 -6.98 16.58 -18.14
C ILE A 2 -7.10 15.94 -16.79
N MET A 3 -7.16 14.65 -16.79
CA MET A 3 -7.14 13.88 -15.58
C MET A 3 -5.82 13.12 -15.52
N ALA A 4 -4.84 13.75 -14.95
CA ALA A 4 -3.61 13.04 -14.65
C ALA A 4 -3.92 12.10 -13.49
N GLY A 5 -3.86 10.83 -13.72
CA GLY A 5 -4.09 9.86 -12.66
C GLY A 5 -3.05 10.02 -11.56
N LEU A 6 -3.47 9.92 -10.32
CA LEU A 6 -2.56 9.92 -9.18
C LEU A 6 -2.51 8.50 -8.60
N ALA A 7 -1.38 7.84 -8.76
CA ALA A 7 -1.14 6.54 -8.16
C ALA A 7 -0.17 6.72 -7.00
N VAL A 8 -0.57 6.23 -5.83
CA VAL A 8 0.21 6.38 -4.60
C VAL A 8 0.87 5.05 -4.25
N ASN A 9 2.18 5.07 -4.09
CA ASN A 9 2.95 3.89 -3.72
C ASN A 9 2.95 3.73 -2.19
N VAL A 10 2.59 2.56 -1.71
CA VAL A 10 2.56 2.28 -0.27
C VAL A 10 3.67 1.33 0.18
N ASP A 11 4.60 0.98 -0.72
CA ASP A 11 5.70 0.07 -0.38
C ASP A 11 6.53 0.56 0.79
N HIS A 12 6.83 1.86 0.81
CA HIS A 12 7.70 2.43 1.84
C HIS A 12 7.03 2.45 3.22
N ILE A 13 5.71 2.47 3.26
CA ILE A 13 4.98 2.34 4.52
C ILE A 13 5.26 0.96 5.12
N ALA A 14 5.22 -0.07 4.28
CA ALA A 14 5.55 -1.43 4.71
C ALA A 14 7.02 -1.53 5.12
N THR A 15 7.91 -0.83 4.43
CA THR A 15 9.34 -0.79 4.77
C THR A 15 9.51 -0.27 6.20
N LEU A 16 8.84 0.82 6.54
CA LEU A 16 8.93 1.39 7.88
C LEU A 16 8.45 0.40 8.95
N ARG A 17 7.35 -0.28 8.69
CA ARG A 17 6.84 -1.29 9.60
C ARG A 17 7.86 -2.41 9.82
N GLN A 18 8.45 -2.89 8.74
CA GLN A 18 9.40 -4.01 8.82
C GLN A 18 10.72 -3.60 9.49
N VAL A 19 11.16 -2.36 9.30
CA VAL A 19 12.33 -1.83 9.99
C VAL A 19 12.12 -1.85 11.50
N ARG A 20 10.89 -1.73 11.96
CA ARG A 20 10.54 -1.82 13.38
C ARG A 20 10.53 -3.28 13.87
N GLY A 21 11.03 -4.20 13.08
CA GLY A 21 11.19 -5.59 13.45
C GLY A 21 9.92 -6.42 13.44
N GLY A 22 8.83 -5.88 12.86
CA GLY A 22 7.56 -6.57 12.84
C GLY A 22 6.90 -6.66 14.20
N ALA A 23 7.43 -5.96 15.20
CA ALA A 23 6.88 -5.97 16.56
C ALA A 23 5.54 -5.23 16.64
N THR A 24 5.25 -4.37 15.65
CA THR A 24 4.00 -3.61 15.61
C THR A 24 3.34 -3.82 14.26
N ALA A 25 2.01 -3.65 14.23
CA ALA A 25 1.25 -3.78 13.00
C ALA A 25 1.29 -2.51 12.15
N TYR A 26 1.87 -1.44 12.67
CA TYR A 26 1.89 -0.16 11.96
C TYR A 26 3.32 0.36 11.85
N PRO A 27 3.54 1.29 10.93
CA PRO A 27 2.56 1.81 9.98
C PRO A 27 2.05 0.72 9.03
N ASP A 28 0.76 0.77 8.73
CA ASP A 28 0.09 -0.26 7.94
C ASP A 28 -0.15 0.26 6.53
N PRO A 29 0.41 -0.39 5.49
CA PRO A 29 0.19 0.04 4.13
C PRO A 29 -1.29 -0.03 3.70
N VAL A 30 -2.07 -0.92 4.27
CA VAL A 30 -3.51 -0.99 3.99
C VAL A 30 -4.20 0.27 4.49
N HIS A 31 -3.89 0.71 5.69
CA HIS A 31 -4.43 1.95 6.24
C HIS A 31 -4.00 3.16 5.41
N ALA A 32 -2.72 3.18 5.02
CA ALA A 32 -2.20 4.25 4.18
C ALA A 32 -2.93 4.32 2.84
N ALA A 33 -3.25 3.16 2.25
CA ALA A 33 -3.98 3.09 0.99
C ALA A 33 -5.38 3.70 1.14
N VAL A 34 -6.08 3.40 2.23
CA VAL A 34 -7.40 3.97 2.50
C VAL A 34 -7.31 5.50 2.61
N LEU A 35 -6.32 5.99 3.35
CA LEU A 35 -6.12 7.43 3.50
C LEU A 35 -5.79 8.09 2.17
N ALA A 36 -4.97 7.44 1.34
CA ALA A 36 -4.64 7.96 0.02
C ALA A 36 -5.88 8.06 -0.86
N GLU A 37 -6.75 7.06 -0.83
CA GLU A 37 -8.00 7.09 -1.60
C GLU A 37 -8.92 8.21 -1.11
N LEU A 38 -9.03 8.40 0.19
CA LEU A 38 -9.80 9.50 0.75
C LEU A 38 -9.24 10.85 0.33
N GLY A 39 -7.94 10.92 0.11
CA GLY A 39 -7.28 12.14 -0.38
C GLY A 39 -7.36 12.31 -1.89
N GLY A 40 -7.97 11.39 -2.60
CA GLY A 40 -8.21 11.52 -4.04
C GLY A 40 -7.31 10.68 -4.93
N ALA A 41 -6.60 9.70 -4.39
CA ALA A 41 -5.77 8.83 -5.22
C ALA A 41 -6.64 8.02 -6.19
N ASP A 42 -6.16 7.89 -7.41
CA ASP A 42 -6.83 7.11 -8.45
C ASP A 42 -6.34 5.67 -8.50
N GLY A 43 -5.24 5.39 -7.86
CA GLY A 43 -4.69 4.04 -7.79
C GLY A 43 -3.69 3.90 -6.65
N ILE A 44 -3.46 2.66 -6.25
CA ILE A 44 -2.50 2.30 -5.22
C ILE A 44 -1.49 1.37 -5.86
N VAL A 45 -0.21 1.67 -5.69
CA VAL A 45 0.89 0.87 -6.25
C VAL A 45 1.56 0.11 -5.12
N VAL A 46 1.71 -1.19 -5.32
CA VAL A 46 2.47 -2.03 -4.41
C VAL A 46 3.32 -3.02 -5.20
N HIS A 47 4.44 -3.43 -4.64
CA HIS A 47 5.30 -4.43 -5.24
C HIS A 47 5.61 -5.51 -4.21
N LEU A 48 5.30 -6.74 -4.53
CA LEU A 48 5.62 -7.87 -3.67
C LEU A 48 6.99 -8.40 -4.09
N ARG A 49 7.96 -8.27 -3.21
CA ARG A 49 9.31 -8.78 -3.46
C ARG A 49 9.41 -10.23 -3.00
N GLU A 50 10.25 -11.00 -3.67
CA GLU A 50 10.46 -12.40 -3.29
C GLU A 50 11.01 -12.53 -1.87
N ASP A 51 11.84 -11.57 -1.46
CA ASP A 51 12.47 -11.60 -0.13
C ASP A 51 11.54 -11.11 0.99
N ARG A 52 10.36 -10.59 0.65
CA ARG A 52 9.37 -10.12 1.61
C ARG A 52 9.93 -9.11 2.60
N ARG A 53 10.80 -8.22 2.15
CA ARG A 53 11.41 -7.23 3.04
C ARG A 53 10.49 -6.07 3.40
N HIS A 54 9.42 -5.86 2.65
CA HIS A 54 8.47 -4.80 2.95
C HIS A 54 7.04 -5.30 2.86
N ILE A 55 6.46 -5.35 1.68
CA ILE A 55 5.08 -5.83 1.54
C ILE A 55 5.04 -7.33 1.86
N GLN A 56 4.10 -7.70 2.69
CA GLN A 56 3.86 -9.10 3.07
C GLN A 56 2.65 -9.63 2.32
N ASP A 57 2.52 -10.95 2.25
CA ASP A 57 1.37 -11.58 1.59
C ASP A 57 0.06 -11.13 2.22
N ARG A 58 0.04 -10.93 3.53
CA ARG A 58 -1.10 -10.41 4.28
C ARG A 58 -1.50 -9.03 3.76
N ASP A 59 -0.53 -8.17 3.49
CA ASP A 59 -0.78 -6.82 3.00
C ASP A 59 -1.46 -6.86 1.64
N LEU A 60 -0.93 -7.68 0.75
CA LEU A 60 -1.48 -7.81 -0.60
C LEU A 60 -2.91 -8.35 -0.57
N TYR A 61 -3.15 -9.34 0.25
CA TYR A 61 -4.47 -9.92 0.41
C TYR A 61 -5.49 -8.88 0.87
N LEU A 62 -5.13 -8.10 1.88
CA LEU A 62 -6.02 -7.07 2.42
C LEU A 62 -6.18 -5.90 1.46
N LEU A 63 -5.12 -5.51 0.75
CA LEU A 63 -5.22 -4.45 -0.24
C LEU A 63 -6.17 -4.83 -1.36
N LYS A 64 -6.13 -6.07 -1.82
CA LYS A 64 -7.05 -6.53 -2.87
C LYS A 64 -8.50 -6.43 -2.45
N LYS A 65 -8.78 -6.59 -1.16
CA LYS A 65 -10.13 -6.49 -0.64
C LYS A 65 -10.56 -5.07 -0.31
N THR A 66 -9.61 -4.21 0.02
CA THR A 66 -9.89 -2.89 0.60
C THR A 66 -9.82 -1.77 -0.42
N VAL A 67 -8.89 -1.85 -1.37
CA VAL A 67 -8.66 -0.79 -2.35
C VAL A 67 -9.85 -0.74 -3.31
N LEU A 68 -10.51 0.42 -3.34
CA LEU A 68 -11.65 0.66 -4.20
C LEU A 68 -11.25 1.28 -5.53
N SER A 69 -10.09 1.94 -5.54
CA SER A 69 -9.52 2.48 -6.76
C SER A 69 -8.77 1.36 -7.49
N LYS A 70 -7.80 1.71 -8.32
CA LYS A 70 -7.04 0.74 -9.08
C LYS A 70 -5.87 0.25 -8.24
N LEU A 71 -5.71 -1.06 -8.13
CA LEU A 71 -4.55 -1.65 -7.47
C LEU A 71 -3.55 -2.08 -8.55
N ILE A 72 -2.36 -1.51 -8.48
CA ILE A 72 -1.29 -1.73 -9.47
C ILE A 72 -0.18 -2.52 -8.80
N LEU A 73 0.07 -3.70 -9.31
CA LEU A 73 1.07 -4.63 -8.78
C LEU A 73 2.38 -4.56 -9.55
#